data_9ff0b65f99b5f370e906be364f974f1f
#
_entry.id   9ff0b65f99b5f370e906be364f974f1f
#
_cell.length_a   1.000
_cell.length_b   1.000
_cell.length_c   1.000
_cell.angle_alpha   90.00
_cell.angle_beta   90.00
_cell.angle_gamma   90.00
#
_symmetry.space_group_name_H-M   'P 1'
#
loop_
_entity.id
_entity.type
_entity.pdbx_description
1 polymer ?
#
loop_
_entity_poly.entity_id
_entity_poly.type
_entity_poly.pdbx_seq_one_letter_code
_entity_poly.pdbx_strand_id
1 'polypeptide(L)'
;ATLNKNRVREKLKRLNNVSSVLITRSSDASSGIGTTTLNDGLTYSNVYGTRVQDKEISLNKPDVLRVLGVFESDDQNAPNLPTVTLSTMSGPSQTTADFIIGEKLVGGDSKAVARVVSVVSGTVLEVVYLNNKVFSLEESLTSDVSSIGATVADTGQADKNVTEDYLLDNGQRNSFYDYGRIVRKKGRESAHRKLRVIFQNYTVAASDTGDIFTSESYDNELYSNDIPSFEGVRNTDILDIRPRVSDYDTTTTTSPFDFASRDFTGSGQSVPNILVSDENIVINYEYYLGRIDRVFLDAFGKFNVVNGVPSVNPQLPP
;
A
#
# COMPACT_ATOMS: atom_id res chain seq x y z
N ALA A 1 4.00 -19.96 -24.79
CA ALA A 1 2.56 -20.26 -24.66
C ALA A 1 1.77 -19.29 -25.54
N THR A 2 0.78 -19.78 -26.26
CA THR A 2 -0.10 -18.92 -27.04
C THR A 2 -1.39 -18.73 -26.25
N LEU A 3 -1.64 -17.51 -25.79
CA LEU A 3 -2.90 -17.14 -25.17
C LEU A 3 -3.84 -16.66 -26.27
N ASN A 4 -4.75 -17.51 -26.70
CA ASN A 4 -5.80 -17.14 -27.64
C ASN A 4 -7.03 -16.72 -26.86
N LYS A 5 -7.25 -15.43 -26.73
CA LYS A 5 -8.46 -14.85 -26.17
C LYS A 5 -9.04 -13.83 -27.15
N ASN A 6 -10.31 -14.00 -27.47
CA ASN A 6 -11.00 -13.09 -28.41
C ASN A 6 -11.18 -11.68 -27.84
N ARG A 7 -11.07 -11.53 -26.54
CA ARG A 7 -11.20 -10.25 -25.83
C ARG A 7 -10.45 -10.31 -24.49
N VAL A 8 -9.51 -9.42 -24.30
CA VAL A 8 -8.81 -9.21 -23.04
C VAL A 8 -9.56 -8.16 -22.23
N ARG A 9 -9.66 -8.36 -20.92
CA ARG A 9 -10.30 -7.41 -19.98
C ARG A 9 -9.28 -6.92 -18.98
N GLU A 10 -9.33 -5.63 -18.64
CA GLU A 10 -8.56 -5.07 -17.57
C GLU A 10 -9.03 -5.59 -16.21
N LYS A 11 -8.07 -5.80 -15.31
CA LYS A 11 -8.29 -5.93 -13.88
C LYS A 11 -8.26 -4.55 -13.25
N LEU A 12 -9.19 -4.28 -12.35
CA LEU A 12 -9.22 -3.03 -11.61
C LEU A 12 -8.45 -3.15 -10.29
N LYS A 13 -7.51 -2.26 -10.08
CA LYS A 13 -6.80 -2.09 -8.82
C LYS A 13 -7.47 -1.01 -7.98
N ARG A 14 -7.65 -1.30 -6.69
CA ARG A 14 -8.16 -0.32 -5.72
C ARG A 14 -7.10 -0.06 -4.67
N LEU A 15 -6.74 1.20 -4.48
CA LEU A 15 -5.80 1.57 -3.44
C LEU A 15 -6.46 1.41 -2.07
N ASN A 16 -5.90 0.51 -1.27
CA ASN A 16 -6.21 0.45 0.14
C ASN A 16 -5.29 1.44 0.87
N ASN A 17 -5.89 2.50 1.36
CA ASN A 17 -5.18 3.59 1.98
C ASN A 17 -4.49 3.24 3.30
N VAL A 18 -4.94 2.20 3.98
CA VAL A 18 -4.35 1.72 5.23
C VAL A 18 -4.50 0.21 5.33
N SER A 19 -3.37 -0.47 5.38
CA SER A 19 -3.25 -1.85 5.83
C SER A 19 -2.34 -1.90 7.04
N SER A 20 -2.60 -2.84 7.93
CA SER A 20 -1.79 -3.06 9.12
C SER A 20 -1.43 -4.54 9.24
N VAL A 21 -0.18 -4.81 9.55
CA VAL A 21 0.27 -6.16 9.94
C VAL A 21 0.99 -6.10 11.27
N LEU A 22 0.63 -7.02 12.15
CA LEU A 22 1.28 -7.21 13.44
C LEU A 22 2.22 -8.40 13.35
N ILE A 23 3.52 -8.17 13.58
CA ILE A 23 4.55 -9.19 13.57
C ILE A 23 4.84 -9.59 15.01
N THR A 24 4.45 -10.81 15.35
CA THR A 24 4.44 -11.34 16.72
C THR A 24 5.41 -12.48 16.92
N ARG A 25 6.26 -12.77 15.94
CA ARG A 25 7.17 -13.91 15.95
C ARG A 25 8.60 -13.44 16.17
N SER A 26 9.37 -14.23 16.93
CA SER A 26 10.74 -13.91 17.28
C SER A 26 11.62 -15.16 17.22
N SER A 27 12.87 -15.01 16.86
CA SER A 27 13.90 -16.05 17.02
C SER A 27 14.65 -15.92 18.35
N ASP A 28 14.32 -14.93 19.18
CA ASP A 28 14.99 -14.61 20.43
C ASP A 28 14.04 -14.83 21.62
N ALA A 29 14.41 -15.72 22.52
CA ALA A 29 13.66 -16.00 23.73
C ALA A 29 13.60 -14.79 24.70
N SER A 30 14.62 -13.91 24.67
CA SER A 30 14.66 -12.71 25.50
C SER A 30 13.66 -11.63 25.06
N SER A 31 13.09 -11.78 23.85
CA SER A 31 12.09 -10.83 23.33
C SER A 31 10.79 -10.77 24.16
N GLY A 32 10.48 -11.83 24.89
CA GLY A 32 9.23 -11.97 25.64
C GLY A 32 8.00 -12.26 24.77
N ILE A 33 8.16 -12.38 23.45
CA ILE A 33 7.06 -12.69 22.51
C ILE A 33 7.06 -14.14 22.01
N GLY A 34 7.92 -14.98 22.61
CA GLY A 34 8.06 -16.38 22.26
C GLY A 34 9.15 -16.62 21.22
N THR A 35 9.56 -17.87 21.09
CA THR A 35 10.59 -18.29 20.12
C THR A 35 9.94 -19.05 18.97
N THR A 36 10.36 -18.72 17.75
CA THR A 36 9.89 -19.38 16.54
C THR A 36 11.05 -20.01 15.79
N THR A 37 10.94 -21.30 15.52
CA THR A 37 11.96 -22.04 14.77
C THR A 37 11.86 -21.78 13.26
N LEU A 38 12.93 -22.08 12.53
CA LEU A 38 12.94 -21.99 11.06
C LEU A 38 11.96 -22.97 10.38
N ASN A 39 11.66 -24.09 11.04
CA ASN A 39 10.91 -25.20 10.44
C ASN A 39 9.39 -25.12 10.67
N ASP A 40 8.85 -23.96 11.02
CA ASP A 40 7.42 -23.81 11.27
C ASP A 40 6.59 -23.46 10.03
N GLY A 41 7.23 -23.42 8.86
CA GLY A 41 6.58 -23.07 7.60
C GLY A 41 6.37 -21.56 7.39
N LEU A 42 6.60 -20.72 8.41
CA LEU A 42 6.39 -19.27 8.36
C LEU A 42 7.69 -18.48 8.33
N THR A 43 8.80 -19.19 8.14
CA THR A 43 10.14 -18.63 7.97
C THR A 43 10.79 -19.30 6.77
N TYR A 44 11.18 -18.51 5.79
CA TYR A 44 11.77 -19.02 4.56
C TYR A 44 13.26 -19.34 4.72
N SER A 45 13.99 -18.45 5.40
CA SER A 45 15.44 -18.59 5.60
C SER A 45 15.88 -17.84 6.86
N ASN A 46 17.20 -17.83 7.13
CA ASN A 46 17.77 -17.05 8.22
C ASN A 46 17.65 -15.53 8.05
N VAL A 47 17.31 -15.07 6.86
CA VAL A 47 17.24 -13.64 6.52
C VAL A 47 15.85 -13.17 6.11
N TYR A 48 14.98 -14.06 5.65
CA TYR A 48 13.65 -13.74 5.17
C TYR A 48 12.58 -14.61 5.86
N GLY A 49 11.59 -13.97 6.41
CA GLY A 49 10.48 -14.65 7.09
C GLY A 49 9.48 -13.68 7.68
N THR A 50 8.88 -14.10 8.78
CA THR A 50 7.87 -13.31 9.51
C THR A 50 8.26 -13.03 10.97
N ARG A 51 9.54 -13.12 11.30
CA ARG A 51 10.05 -12.82 12.65
C ARG A 51 10.60 -11.40 12.70
N VAL A 52 10.51 -10.75 13.84
CA VAL A 52 10.99 -9.38 14.05
C VAL A 52 12.50 -9.20 13.83
N GLN A 53 13.30 -10.27 14.03
CA GLN A 53 14.75 -10.25 13.82
C GLN A 53 15.15 -10.52 12.36
N ASP A 54 14.27 -11.01 11.53
CA ASP A 54 14.58 -11.27 10.12
C ASP A 54 15.05 -9.98 9.45
N LYS A 55 16.02 -10.09 8.55
CA LYS A 55 16.51 -8.93 7.79
C LYS A 55 15.42 -8.43 6.83
N GLU A 56 14.66 -9.36 6.29
CA GLU A 56 13.56 -9.12 5.38
C GLU A 56 12.30 -9.71 6.01
N ILE A 57 11.33 -8.87 6.31
CA ILE A 57 10.09 -9.28 6.99
C ILE A 57 8.93 -9.16 6.02
N SER A 58 8.27 -10.29 5.77
CA SER A 58 7.10 -10.34 4.90
C SER A 58 5.92 -9.57 5.50
N LEU A 59 5.24 -8.78 4.66
CA LEU A 59 3.99 -8.12 5.00
C LEU A 59 2.76 -9.00 4.69
N ASN A 60 2.97 -10.17 4.09
CA ASN A 60 1.93 -11.14 3.74
C ASN A 60 0.86 -10.61 2.77
N LYS A 61 1.13 -9.47 2.15
CA LYS A 61 0.28 -8.82 1.16
C LYS A 61 1.11 -8.41 -0.04
N PRO A 62 0.67 -8.71 -1.24
CA PRO A 62 1.35 -8.26 -2.46
C PRO A 62 0.97 -6.82 -2.81
N ASP A 63 1.67 -6.29 -3.82
CA ASP A 63 1.39 -4.99 -4.44
C ASP A 63 1.38 -3.84 -3.43
N VAL A 64 2.39 -3.84 -2.55
CA VAL A 64 2.57 -2.80 -1.54
C VAL A 64 3.12 -1.54 -2.19
N LEU A 65 2.41 -0.43 -2.02
CA LEU A 65 2.78 0.85 -2.62
C LEU A 65 3.83 1.58 -1.77
N ARG A 66 3.55 1.74 -0.48
CA ARG A 66 4.45 2.44 0.46
C ARG A 66 4.20 2.03 1.91
N VAL A 67 5.24 2.13 2.72
CA VAL A 67 5.14 2.01 4.18
C VAL A 67 4.87 3.40 4.75
N LEU A 68 3.89 3.49 5.65
CA LEU A 68 3.51 4.72 6.34
C LEU A 68 4.16 4.81 7.73
N GLY A 69 4.35 3.67 8.39
CA GLY A 69 4.99 3.62 9.69
C GLY A 69 5.34 2.19 10.11
N VAL A 70 6.44 2.06 10.84
CA VAL A 70 6.85 0.82 11.52
C VAL A 70 7.08 1.17 12.98
N PHE A 71 6.34 0.52 13.86
CA PHE A 71 6.39 0.78 15.29
C PHE A 71 6.81 -0.48 16.03
N GLU A 72 7.81 -0.36 16.91
CA GLU A 72 8.27 -1.42 17.81
C GLU A 72 7.66 -1.18 19.18
N SER A 73 7.09 -2.21 19.78
CA SER A 73 6.51 -2.12 21.11
C SER A 73 7.57 -1.84 22.19
N ASP A 74 7.22 -1.02 23.14
CA ASP A 74 8.05 -0.77 24.34
C ASP A 74 7.92 -1.91 25.38
N ASP A 75 6.87 -2.72 25.28
CA ASP A 75 6.61 -3.87 26.15
C ASP A 75 6.41 -5.19 25.37
N GLN A 76 5.56 -6.09 25.84
CA GLN A 76 5.24 -7.37 25.19
C GLN A 76 3.91 -7.34 24.44
N ASN A 77 3.17 -6.24 24.51
CA ASN A 77 1.89 -6.08 23.82
C ASN A 77 2.08 -5.67 22.35
N ALA A 78 0.98 -5.45 21.65
CA ALA A 78 1.03 -4.83 20.33
C ALA A 78 1.52 -3.38 20.46
N PRO A 79 2.34 -2.88 19.51
CA PRO A 79 2.78 -1.50 19.53
C PRO A 79 1.61 -0.51 19.53
N ASN A 80 1.69 0.49 20.39
CA ASN A 80 0.78 1.62 20.37
C ASN A 80 1.12 2.54 19.21
N LEU A 81 0.09 2.99 18.49
CA LEU A 81 0.21 4.03 17.48
C LEU A 81 -0.04 5.40 18.11
N PRO A 82 0.36 6.50 17.43
CA PRO A 82 -0.08 7.82 17.85
C PRO A 82 -1.62 7.86 17.89
N THR A 83 -2.16 8.49 18.92
CA THR A 83 -3.60 8.69 19.04
C THR A 83 -3.94 10.17 19.03
N VAL A 84 -5.14 10.46 18.56
CA VAL A 84 -5.75 11.80 18.64
C VAL A 84 -7.10 11.66 19.31
N THR A 85 -7.26 12.36 20.44
CA THR A 85 -8.54 12.50 21.11
C THR A 85 -9.23 13.74 20.56
N LEU A 86 -10.45 13.59 20.13
CA LEU A 86 -11.24 14.63 19.48
C LEU A 86 -12.38 15.11 20.35
N SER A 87 -12.66 16.39 20.26
CA SER A 87 -13.87 17.03 20.77
C SER A 87 -14.56 17.78 19.63
N THR A 88 -15.82 18.16 19.81
CA THR A 88 -16.57 19.02 18.88
C THR A 88 -16.53 18.55 17.43
N MET A 89 -16.97 17.32 17.17
CA MET A 89 -17.02 16.76 15.83
C MET A 89 -18.27 17.20 15.08
N SER A 90 -18.12 17.54 13.78
CA SER A 90 -19.21 18.04 12.93
C SER A 90 -19.98 16.95 12.17
N GLY A 91 -19.60 15.68 12.34
CA GLY A 91 -20.25 14.54 11.69
C GLY A 91 -21.66 14.25 12.23
N PRO A 92 -22.45 13.43 11.51
CA PRO A 92 -23.83 13.10 11.89
C PRO A 92 -23.99 12.46 13.26
N SER A 93 -23.08 11.61 13.68
CA SER A 93 -23.09 10.97 14.99
C SER A 93 -22.30 11.75 16.06
N GLN A 94 -21.55 12.76 15.63
CA GLN A 94 -20.63 13.54 16.47
C GLN A 94 -19.61 12.67 17.23
N THR A 95 -19.21 11.57 16.61
CA THR A 95 -18.23 10.62 17.14
C THR A 95 -17.18 10.28 16.08
N THR A 96 -16.12 9.63 16.52
CA THR A 96 -15.07 9.13 15.61
C THR A 96 -15.56 8.08 14.62
N ALA A 97 -16.75 7.50 14.79
CA ALA A 97 -17.37 6.58 13.84
C ALA A 97 -17.76 7.25 12.51
N ASP A 98 -17.84 8.58 12.48
CA ASP A 98 -18.11 9.34 11.26
C ASP A 98 -16.90 9.44 10.34
N PHE A 99 -15.68 9.17 10.84
CA PHE A 99 -14.45 9.21 10.06
C PHE A 99 -14.25 7.91 9.28
N ILE A 100 -13.66 8.04 8.10
CA ILE A 100 -13.36 6.91 7.23
C ILE A 100 -11.94 6.43 7.50
N ILE A 101 -11.76 5.13 7.75
CA ILE A 101 -10.43 4.54 7.89
C ILE A 101 -9.65 4.75 6.59
N GLY A 102 -8.44 5.29 6.72
CA GLY A 102 -7.58 5.60 5.60
C GLY A 102 -7.71 7.03 5.07
N GLU A 103 -8.65 7.84 5.51
CA GLU A 103 -8.70 9.26 5.16
C GLU A 103 -7.60 10.06 5.86
N LYS A 104 -7.29 11.24 5.30
CA LYS A 104 -6.31 12.16 5.88
C LYS A 104 -6.99 13.19 6.76
N LEU A 105 -6.35 13.48 7.87
CA LEU A 105 -6.67 14.59 8.75
C LEU A 105 -5.60 15.66 8.59
N VAL A 106 -6.01 16.91 8.46
CA VAL A 106 -5.11 18.05 8.30
C VAL A 106 -5.35 19.04 9.45
N GLY A 107 -4.28 19.34 10.18
CA GLY A 107 -4.29 20.35 11.25
C GLY A 107 -4.29 21.77 10.70
N GLY A 108 -5.18 22.60 11.23
CA GLY A 108 -5.34 23.99 10.81
C GLY A 108 -4.13 24.85 11.15
N ASP A 109 -3.54 24.65 12.32
CA ASP A 109 -2.44 25.44 12.85
C ASP A 109 -1.08 24.78 12.63
N SER A 110 -0.91 23.55 13.10
CA SER A 110 0.31 22.78 12.99
C SER A 110 0.71 22.45 11.55
N LYS A 111 -0.27 22.37 10.65
CA LYS A 111 -0.12 21.81 9.29
C LYS A 111 0.37 20.37 9.32
N ALA A 112 0.13 19.66 10.42
CA ALA A 112 0.33 18.24 10.51
C ALA A 112 -0.68 17.52 9.60
N VAL A 113 -0.23 16.46 8.97
CA VAL A 113 -1.06 15.59 8.16
C VAL A 113 -0.94 14.18 8.70
N ALA A 114 -2.05 13.58 9.07
CA ALA A 114 -2.08 12.21 9.55
C ALA A 114 -3.15 11.41 8.79
N ARG A 115 -3.01 10.10 8.76
CA ARG A 115 -3.99 9.19 8.19
C ARG A 115 -4.64 8.38 9.30
N VAL A 116 -5.96 8.26 9.26
CA VAL A 116 -6.74 7.47 10.22
C VAL A 116 -6.43 5.98 10.00
N VAL A 117 -5.94 5.32 11.04
CA VAL A 117 -5.64 3.88 11.02
C VAL A 117 -6.79 3.07 11.59
N SER A 118 -7.31 3.48 12.72
CA SER A 118 -8.44 2.80 13.37
C SER A 118 -9.21 3.74 14.29
N VAL A 119 -10.43 3.33 14.62
CA VAL A 119 -11.27 3.95 15.64
C VAL A 119 -11.09 3.18 16.94
N VAL A 120 -10.59 3.85 17.99
CA VAL A 120 -10.37 3.25 19.30
C VAL A 120 -11.62 3.39 20.18
N SER A 121 -12.22 4.57 20.18
CA SER A 121 -13.43 4.87 20.94
C SER A 121 -14.24 5.97 20.26
N GLY A 122 -15.38 6.35 20.80
CA GLY A 122 -16.21 7.44 20.28
C GLY A 122 -15.52 8.80 20.18
N THR A 123 -14.34 8.96 20.78
CA THR A 123 -13.57 10.22 20.77
C THR A 123 -12.10 10.03 20.37
N VAL A 124 -11.60 8.81 20.22
CA VAL A 124 -10.17 8.53 20.00
C VAL A 124 -9.94 7.80 18.69
N LEU A 125 -9.05 8.33 17.88
CA LEU A 125 -8.53 7.71 16.66
C LEU A 125 -7.06 7.30 16.83
N GLU A 126 -6.69 6.13 16.33
CA GLU A 126 -5.29 5.84 16.00
C GLU A 126 -4.95 6.44 14.64
N VAL A 127 -3.78 7.07 14.55
CA VAL A 127 -3.34 7.73 13.32
C VAL A 127 -1.88 7.38 13.01
N VAL A 128 -1.46 7.63 11.77
CA VAL A 128 -0.06 7.68 11.38
C VAL A 128 0.23 9.02 10.73
N TYR A 129 1.22 9.73 11.24
CA TYR A 129 1.63 11.01 10.68
C TYR A 129 2.35 10.81 9.35
N LEU A 130 1.98 11.62 8.34
CA LEU A 130 2.55 11.55 6.99
C LEU A 130 3.65 12.60 6.76
N ASN A 131 3.82 13.50 7.70
CA ASN A 131 4.89 14.49 7.71
C ASN A 131 5.50 14.54 9.13
N ASN A 132 6.63 15.23 9.27
CA ASN A 132 7.35 15.35 10.55
C ASN A 132 6.71 16.35 11.52
N LYS A 133 5.38 16.47 11.49
CA LYS A 133 4.60 17.35 12.35
C LYS A 133 3.57 16.53 13.12
N VAL A 134 3.20 17.02 14.29
CA VAL A 134 2.14 16.45 15.13
C VAL A 134 1.05 17.50 15.34
N PHE A 135 -0.15 17.08 15.63
CA PHE A 135 -1.26 17.97 15.91
C PHE A 135 -1.03 18.75 17.20
N SER A 136 -1.46 20.01 17.20
CA SER A 136 -1.46 20.85 18.38
C SER A 136 -2.77 20.71 19.15
N LEU A 137 -2.74 20.92 20.46
CA LEU A 137 -3.96 20.94 21.26
C LEU A 137 -4.86 22.11 20.83
N GLU A 138 -6.16 21.88 20.89
CA GLU A 138 -7.23 22.83 20.57
C GLU A 138 -7.26 23.33 19.10
N GLU A 139 -6.40 22.78 18.22
CA GLU A 139 -6.49 23.09 16.80
C GLU A 139 -7.67 22.39 16.11
N SER A 140 -8.15 23.06 15.05
CA SER A 140 -9.17 22.46 14.17
C SER A 140 -8.53 21.46 13.21
N LEU A 141 -9.16 20.28 13.10
CA LEU A 141 -8.85 19.28 12.08
C LEU A 141 -9.92 19.28 11.00
N THR A 142 -9.51 18.97 9.78
CA THR A 142 -10.41 18.67 8.66
C THR A 142 -10.01 17.36 8.01
N SER A 143 -11.00 16.54 7.67
CA SER A 143 -10.78 15.32 6.89
C SER A 143 -10.95 15.59 5.40
N ASP A 144 -10.19 14.85 4.56
CA ASP A 144 -10.17 15.04 3.10
C ASP A 144 -11.31 14.31 2.37
N VAL A 145 -11.89 13.29 2.96
CA VAL A 145 -12.94 12.47 2.32
C VAL A 145 -14.30 12.70 2.96
N SER A 146 -14.43 12.47 4.27
CA SER A 146 -15.70 12.67 4.99
C SER A 146 -16.07 14.13 5.17
N SER A 147 -15.13 15.04 4.97
CA SER A 147 -15.29 16.49 5.19
C SER A 147 -15.71 16.85 6.63
N ILE A 148 -15.35 16.00 7.60
CA ILE A 148 -15.64 16.22 9.00
C ILE A 148 -14.60 17.17 9.61
N GLY A 149 -15.08 18.18 10.31
CA GLY A 149 -14.29 19.02 11.18
C GLY A 149 -14.30 18.49 12.60
N ALA A 150 -13.19 18.62 13.30
CA ALA A 150 -13.08 18.28 14.72
C ALA A 150 -12.06 19.16 15.42
N THR A 151 -12.08 19.18 16.73
CA THR A 151 -11.07 19.88 17.54
C THR A 151 -10.21 18.85 18.28
N VAL A 152 -8.90 19.04 18.31
CA VAL A 152 -7.96 18.20 19.05
C VAL A 152 -8.07 18.50 20.54
N ALA A 153 -8.50 17.49 21.31
CA ALA A 153 -8.54 17.61 22.77
C ALA A 153 -7.25 17.11 23.43
N ASP A 154 -6.65 16.04 22.87
CA ASP A 154 -5.41 15.46 23.38
C ASP A 154 -4.70 14.64 22.29
N THR A 155 -3.40 14.37 22.47
CA THR A 155 -2.59 13.52 21.60
C THR A 155 -1.81 12.50 22.41
N GLY A 156 -1.97 11.21 22.08
CA GLY A 156 -1.21 10.13 22.69
C GLY A 156 0.06 9.82 21.88
N GLN A 157 1.11 9.49 22.62
CA GLN A 157 2.39 9.11 22.03
C GLN A 157 2.34 7.66 21.49
N ALA A 158 3.06 7.42 20.43
CA ALA A 158 3.35 6.08 19.94
C ALA A 158 4.47 5.43 20.75
N ASP A 159 4.54 4.10 20.66
CA ASP A 159 5.75 3.38 20.99
C ASP A 159 6.89 3.74 20.01
N LYS A 160 8.01 3.07 20.09
CA LYS A 160 9.20 3.40 19.30
C LYS A 160 8.96 3.35 17.80
N ASN A 161 9.04 4.48 17.12
CA ASN A 161 8.97 4.57 15.66
C ASN A 161 10.32 4.18 15.05
N VAL A 162 10.35 3.08 14.29
CA VAL A 162 11.54 2.54 13.63
C VAL A 162 11.40 2.55 12.09
N THR A 163 10.51 3.36 11.56
CA THR A 163 10.25 3.45 10.10
C THR A 163 11.53 3.71 9.31
N GLU A 164 12.37 4.60 9.81
CA GLU A 164 13.62 4.97 9.16
C GLU A 164 14.67 3.83 9.10
N ASP A 165 14.48 2.75 9.87
CA ASP A 165 15.40 1.61 9.89
C ASP A 165 15.14 0.60 8.76
N TYR A 166 14.04 0.78 8.03
CA TYR A 166 13.60 -0.14 6.98
C TYR A 166 13.49 0.53 5.62
N LEU A 167 13.59 -0.31 4.58
CA LEU A 167 13.24 -0.01 3.20
C LEU A 167 12.08 -0.89 2.78
N LEU A 168 11.27 -0.42 1.87
CA LEU A 168 10.23 -1.23 1.24
C LEU A 168 10.79 -1.98 0.03
N ASP A 169 10.59 -3.29 -0.03
CA ASP A 169 10.50 -4.07 -1.25
C ASP A 169 9.01 -4.31 -1.53
N ASN A 170 8.49 -3.73 -2.59
CA ASN A 170 7.06 -3.75 -2.91
C ASN A 170 6.54 -5.12 -3.38
N GLY A 171 7.42 -6.11 -3.52
CA GLY A 171 7.07 -7.46 -3.94
C GLY A 171 6.97 -7.65 -5.44
N GLN A 172 7.20 -6.64 -6.26
CA GLN A 172 7.14 -6.80 -7.70
C GLN A 172 8.33 -7.62 -8.22
N ARG A 173 8.05 -8.63 -9.04
CA ARG A 173 9.03 -9.50 -9.68
C ARG A 173 8.78 -9.50 -11.20
N ASN A 174 9.73 -9.99 -11.97
CA ASN A 174 9.62 -10.01 -13.44
C ASN A 174 8.40 -10.77 -13.94
N SER A 175 8.01 -11.84 -13.27
CA SER A 175 6.95 -12.73 -13.72
C SER A 175 5.69 -12.75 -12.84
N PHE A 176 5.70 -12.12 -11.67
CA PHE A 176 4.55 -12.10 -10.75
C PHE A 176 4.69 -11.00 -9.67
N TYR A 177 3.57 -10.70 -9.00
CA TYR A 177 3.55 -9.90 -7.78
C TYR A 177 3.67 -10.82 -6.57
N ASP A 178 4.82 -10.77 -5.89
CA ASP A 178 5.09 -11.45 -4.64
C ASP A 178 4.64 -10.60 -3.43
N TYR A 179 4.75 -11.15 -2.23
CA TYR A 179 4.52 -10.39 -1.01
C TYR A 179 5.49 -9.22 -0.89
N GLY A 180 4.96 -8.05 -0.54
CA GLY A 180 5.77 -6.93 -0.09
C GLY A 180 6.50 -7.29 1.19
N ARG A 181 7.66 -6.69 1.42
CA ARG A 181 8.47 -6.88 2.61
C ARG A 181 9.15 -5.60 3.05
N ILE A 182 9.36 -5.46 4.34
CA ILE A 182 10.26 -4.45 4.88
C ILE A 182 11.66 -5.07 5.00
N VAL A 183 12.67 -4.33 4.54
CA VAL A 183 14.07 -4.76 4.51
C VAL A 183 14.86 -3.86 5.45
N ARG A 184 15.45 -4.44 6.51
CA ARG A 184 16.25 -3.69 7.46
C ARG A 184 17.49 -3.12 6.79
N LYS A 185 17.72 -1.83 6.95
CA LYS A 185 18.90 -1.13 6.43
C LYS A 185 20.19 -1.66 7.06
N LYS A 186 21.27 -1.61 6.30
CA LYS A 186 22.60 -2.01 6.80
C LYS A 186 23.01 -1.12 7.98
N GLY A 187 23.48 -1.75 9.05
CA GLY A 187 23.95 -1.04 10.26
C GLY A 187 22.84 -0.66 11.25
N ARG A 188 21.59 -1.04 10.96
CA ARG A 188 20.50 -0.89 11.94
C ARG A 188 20.34 -2.17 12.76
N GLU A 189 19.98 -2.01 14.02
CA GLU A 189 19.71 -3.12 14.92
C GLU A 189 18.43 -3.85 14.55
N SER A 190 18.34 -5.13 14.90
CA SER A 190 17.11 -5.88 14.75
C SER A 190 16.13 -5.50 15.85
N ALA A 191 14.85 -5.45 15.50
CA ALA A 191 13.81 -5.32 16.51
C ALA A 191 13.83 -6.50 17.50
N HIS A 192 13.52 -6.22 18.77
CA HIS A 192 13.43 -7.22 19.83
C HIS A 192 11.98 -7.52 20.20
N ARG A 193 11.09 -6.55 20.03
CA ARG A 193 9.68 -6.63 20.42
C ARG A 193 8.78 -6.78 19.20
N LYS A 194 7.48 -6.92 19.43
CA LYS A 194 6.49 -6.94 18.35
C LYS A 194 6.60 -5.70 17.47
N LEU A 195 6.39 -5.88 16.19
CA LEU A 195 6.33 -4.77 15.23
C LEU A 195 4.90 -4.64 14.69
N ARG A 196 4.44 -3.41 14.57
CA ARG A 196 3.23 -3.07 13.83
C ARG A 196 3.62 -2.23 12.62
N VAL A 197 3.35 -2.75 11.43
CA VAL A 197 3.67 -2.08 10.16
C VAL A 197 2.39 -1.57 9.53
N ILE A 198 2.36 -0.27 9.25
CA ILE A 198 1.25 0.41 8.57
C ILE A 198 1.69 0.75 7.16
N PHE A 199 0.90 0.37 6.17
CA PHE A 199 1.27 0.54 4.76
C PHE A 199 0.04 0.72 3.87
N GLN A 200 0.29 1.10 2.62
CA GLN A 200 -0.71 1.15 1.55
C GLN A 200 -0.42 0.02 0.55
N ASN A 201 -1.45 -0.59 0.04
CA ASN A 201 -1.33 -1.60 -1.00
C ASN A 201 -2.50 -1.55 -1.96
N TYR A 202 -2.30 -2.06 -3.17
CA TYR A 202 -3.38 -2.27 -4.10
C TYR A 202 -4.07 -3.60 -3.85
N THR A 203 -5.37 -3.61 -4.04
CA THR A 203 -6.22 -4.80 -3.97
C THR A 203 -6.95 -4.99 -5.28
N VAL A 204 -7.27 -6.24 -5.59
CA VAL A 204 -8.10 -6.63 -6.72
C VAL A 204 -9.30 -7.39 -6.17
N ALA A 205 -10.50 -7.09 -6.64
CA ALA A 205 -11.68 -7.80 -6.19
C ALA A 205 -11.61 -9.28 -6.61
N ALA A 206 -11.97 -10.19 -5.70
CA ALA A 206 -11.99 -11.63 -6.00
C ALA A 206 -12.94 -12.00 -7.14
N SER A 207 -13.97 -11.19 -7.36
CA SER A 207 -14.92 -11.33 -8.47
C SER A 207 -14.42 -10.74 -9.79
N ASP A 208 -13.28 -10.05 -9.80
CA ASP A 208 -12.72 -9.46 -11.01
C ASP A 208 -12.18 -10.56 -11.93
N THR A 209 -12.77 -10.69 -13.11
CA THR A 209 -12.40 -11.67 -14.12
C THR A 209 -11.45 -11.12 -15.17
N GLY A 210 -10.88 -9.94 -14.96
CA GLY A 210 -9.92 -9.33 -15.84
C GLY A 210 -8.64 -10.15 -15.99
N ASP A 211 -7.89 -9.88 -17.04
CA ASP A 211 -6.72 -10.66 -17.44
C ASP A 211 -5.41 -9.91 -17.22
N ILE A 212 -5.44 -8.60 -17.40
CA ILE A 212 -4.26 -7.74 -17.49
C ILE A 212 -4.46 -6.47 -16.65
N PHE A 213 -3.33 -5.83 -16.32
CA PHE A 213 -3.33 -4.47 -15.80
C PHE A 213 -2.86 -3.50 -16.88
N THR A 214 -3.52 -2.37 -16.98
CA THR A 214 -3.23 -1.26 -17.93
C THR A 214 -3.30 0.07 -17.19
N SER A 215 -3.19 1.18 -17.91
CA SER A 215 -3.44 2.51 -17.35
C SER A 215 -4.83 2.64 -16.73
N GLU A 216 -5.84 1.98 -17.27
CA GLU A 216 -7.22 2.02 -16.77
C GLU A 216 -7.46 1.16 -15.52
N SER A 217 -6.50 0.30 -15.19
CA SER A 217 -6.54 -0.48 -13.94
C SER A 217 -6.39 0.38 -12.68
N TYR A 218 -5.87 1.60 -12.81
CA TYR A 218 -5.59 2.53 -11.72
C TYR A 218 -6.58 3.70 -11.74
N ASP A 219 -7.86 3.39 -11.53
CA ASP A 219 -8.92 4.40 -11.54
C ASP A 219 -8.75 5.43 -10.41
N ASN A 220 -8.86 6.71 -10.76
CA ASN A 220 -8.78 7.88 -9.86
C ASN A 220 -7.46 8.08 -9.09
N GLU A 221 -6.38 7.39 -9.46
CA GLU A 221 -5.11 7.54 -8.78
C GLU A 221 -4.23 8.64 -9.40
N LEU A 222 -3.45 9.31 -8.56
CA LEU A 222 -2.51 10.32 -9.03
C LEU A 222 -1.30 9.65 -9.68
N TYR A 223 -1.14 9.86 -10.97
CA TYR A 223 -0.10 9.26 -11.80
C TYR A 223 1.32 9.39 -11.24
N SER A 224 1.64 10.49 -10.58
CA SER A 224 2.99 10.73 -10.04
C SER A 224 3.27 10.04 -8.71
N ASN A 225 2.26 9.84 -7.87
CA ASN A 225 2.46 9.48 -6.46
C ASN A 225 1.91 8.11 -6.09
N ASP A 226 0.82 7.69 -6.72
CA ASP A 226 0.05 6.54 -6.28
C ASP A 226 0.15 5.34 -7.22
N ILE A 227 0.88 5.47 -8.34
CA ILE A 227 1.14 4.38 -9.26
C ILE A 227 2.56 3.84 -9.03
N PRO A 228 2.72 2.55 -8.72
CA PRO A 228 4.03 1.95 -8.53
C PRO A 228 4.81 1.87 -9.84
N SER A 229 6.12 1.82 -9.73
CA SER A 229 7.03 1.54 -10.85
C SER A 229 7.77 0.24 -10.61
N PHE A 230 8.13 -0.40 -11.70
CA PHE A 230 8.97 -1.59 -11.73
C PHE A 230 10.13 -1.35 -12.70
N GLU A 231 11.37 -1.54 -12.24
CA GLU A 231 12.59 -1.26 -13.02
C GLU A 231 12.63 0.14 -13.68
N GLY A 232 12.05 1.13 -12.99
CA GLY A 232 12.01 2.51 -13.45
C GLY A 232 10.89 2.86 -14.45
N VAL A 233 10.09 1.89 -14.86
CA VAL A 233 8.90 2.11 -15.68
C VAL A 233 7.65 2.05 -14.80
N ARG A 234 6.72 3.00 -14.97
CA ARG A 234 5.45 2.97 -14.25
C ARG A 234 4.57 1.84 -14.76
N ASN A 235 3.85 1.21 -13.85
CA ASN A 235 3.01 0.07 -14.20
C ASN A 235 1.83 0.44 -15.13
N THR A 236 1.48 1.72 -15.23
CA THR A 236 0.52 2.23 -16.23
C THR A 236 1.07 2.32 -17.65
N ASP A 237 2.39 2.34 -17.80
CA ASP A 237 3.05 2.54 -19.09
C ASP A 237 3.42 1.20 -19.74
N ILE A 238 3.04 0.10 -19.12
CA ILE A 238 3.27 -1.27 -19.59
C ILE A 238 1.95 -2.05 -19.68
N LEU A 239 1.94 -3.06 -20.53
CA LEU A 239 0.93 -4.10 -20.52
C LEU A 239 1.33 -5.15 -19.47
N ASP A 240 0.71 -5.12 -18.32
CA ASP A 240 1.10 -5.96 -17.19
C ASP A 240 0.22 -7.20 -17.09
N ILE A 241 0.78 -8.33 -17.44
CA ILE A 241 0.13 -9.65 -17.42
C ILE A 241 0.54 -10.50 -16.21
N ARG A 242 1.35 -9.95 -15.31
CA ARG A 242 1.86 -10.69 -14.16
C ARG A 242 0.73 -11.07 -13.21
N PRO A 243 0.63 -12.35 -12.81
CA PRO A 243 -0.31 -12.75 -11.78
C PRO A 243 0.11 -12.20 -10.41
N ARG A 244 -0.88 -11.99 -9.57
CA ARG A 244 -0.70 -11.47 -8.20
C ARG A 244 -0.95 -12.60 -7.22
N VAL A 245 -0.01 -12.87 -6.28
CA VAL A 245 -0.25 -13.81 -5.19
C VAL A 245 -1.42 -13.33 -4.33
N SER A 246 -2.20 -14.28 -3.82
CA SER A 246 -3.28 -13.97 -2.87
C SER A 246 -2.71 -13.48 -1.55
N ASP A 247 -3.48 -12.66 -0.84
CA ASP A 247 -3.13 -12.26 0.52
C ASP A 247 -2.98 -13.53 1.39
N TYR A 248 -1.95 -13.55 2.24
CA TYR A 248 -1.73 -14.63 3.17
C TYR A 248 -2.38 -14.32 4.53
N ASP A 249 -3.17 -15.24 5.01
CA ASP A 249 -3.70 -15.22 6.37
C ASP A 249 -2.84 -16.13 7.27
N THR A 250 -2.28 -15.55 8.32
CA THR A 250 -1.44 -16.27 9.29
C THR A 250 -2.17 -17.34 10.09
N THR A 251 -3.48 -17.45 9.96
CA THR A 251 -4.29 -18.52 10.56
C THR A 251 -4.24 -19.83 9.78
N THR A 252 -3.76 -19.82 8.53
CA THR A 252 -3.62 -21.01 7.72
C THR A 252 -2.37 -21.79 8.12
N THR A 253 -2.39 -23.11 7.91
CA THR A 253 -1.23 -24.00 8.13
C THR A 253 -0.31 -24.09 6.92
N THR A 254 -0.71 -23.52 5.79
CA THR A 254 0.05 -23.52 4.54
C THR A 254 1.14 -22.46 4.58
N SER A 255 2.36 -22.81 4.22
CA SER A 255 3.47 -21.85 4.19
C SER A 255 3.27 -20.82 3.09
N PRO A 256 3.37 -19.52 3.39
CA PRO A 256 3.30 -18.46 2.37
C PRO A 256 4.54 -18.44 1.48
N PHE A 257 5.59 -19.14 1.85
CA PHE A 257 6.87 -19.20 1.13
C PHE A 257 7.04 -20.43 0.25
N ASP A 258 6.18 -21.43 0.41
CA ASP A 258 6.15 -22.57 -0.48
C ASP A 258 5.47 -22.19 -1.80
N PHE A 259 6.28 -22.06 -2.83
CA PHE A 259 5.83 -21.63 -4.14
C PHE A 259 4.76 -22.55 -4.74
N ALA A 260 4.85 -23.86 -4.48
CA ALA A 260 3.90 -24.84 -5.00
C ALA A 260 2.51 -24.73 -4.36
N SER A 261 2.42 -24.17 -3.16
CA SER A 261 1.16 -23.98 -2.43
C SER A 261 0.62 -22.54 -2.46
N ARG A 262 1.26 -21.64 -3.22
CA ARG A 262 0.77 -20.28 -3.39
C ARG A 262 -0.46 -20.24 -4.29
N ASP A 263 -1.47 -19.48 -3.84
CA ASP A 263 -2.60 -19.12 -4.68
C ASP A 263 -2.35 -17.78 -5.36
N PHE A 264 -2.78 -17.64 -6.60
CA PHE A 264 -2.73 -16.40 -7.33
C PHE A 264 -4.14 -15.80 -7.43
N THR A 265 -4.26 -14.50 -7.13
CA THR A 265 -5.53 -13.79 -7.21
C THR A 265 -5.97 -13.67 -8.65
N GLY A 266 -7.12 -14.19 -8.94
CA GLY A 266 -7.76 -14.16 -10.25
C GLY A 266 -8.79 -15.26 -10.32
N SER A 267 -10.00 -14.96 -10.75
CA SER A 267 -10.98 -15.98 -11.03
C SER A 267 -10.58 -16.70 -12.32
N GLY A 268 -11.09 -17.90 -12.55
CA GLY A 268 -10.70 -18.84 -13.58
C GLY A 268 -10.63 -18.37 -15.04
N GLN A 269 -10.71 -17.08 -15.31
CA GLN A 269 -10.51 -16.47 -16.63
C GLN A 269 -9.18 -15.73 -16.77
N SER A 270 -8.54 -15.34 -15.68
CA SER A 270 -7.22 -14.71 -15.71
C SER A 270 -6.12 -15.78 -15.77
N VAL A 271 -4.92 -15.36 -16.18
CA VAL A 271 -3.77 -16.25 -16.21
C VAL A 271 -3.48 -16.74 -14.78
N PRO A 272 -3.82 -17.97 -14.42
CA PRO A 272 -3.70 -18.44 -13.04
C PRO A 272 -2.26 -18.81 -12.69
N ASN A 273 -1.38 -18.89 -13.68
CA ASN A 273 -0.03 -19.40 -13.53
C ASN A 273 1.00 -18.39 -13.99
N ILE A 274 2.17 -18.44 -13.38
CA ILE A 274 3.35 -17.70 -13.81
C ILE A 274 3.80 -18.23 -15.17
N LEU A 275 4.13 -17.29 -16.04
CA LEU A 275 4.70 -17.62 -17.34
C LEU A 275 6.13 -18.10 -17.16
N VAL A 276 6.49 -19.13 -17.92
CA VAL A 276 7.86 -19.64 -17.94
C VAL A 276 8.75 -18.61 -18.63
N SER A 277 9.95 -18.38 -18.09
CA SER A 277 10.94 -17.51 -18.73
C SER A 277 11.24 -17.94 -20.15
N ASP A 278 11.45 -16.99 -21.04
CA ASP A 278 11.75 -17.17 -22.46
C ASP A 278 10.62 -17.78 -23.32
N GLU A 279 9.41 -17.89 -22.76
CA GLU A 279 8.23 -18.27 -23.55
C GLU A 279 7.62 -17.07 -24.29
N ASN A 280 7.20 -17.31 -25.53
CA ASN A 280 6.52 -16.31 -26.32
C ASN A 280 5.03 -16.24 -25.96
N ILE A 281 4.53 -15.00 -25.81
CA ILE A 281 3.13 -14.71 -25.59
C ILE A 281 2.61 -13.89 -26.77
N VAL A 282 1.43 -14.25 -27.24
CA VAL A 282 0.70 -13.46 -28.24
C VAL A 282 -0.58 -12.95 -27.57
N ILE A 283 -0.69 -11.63 -27.46
CA ILE A 283 -1.85 -10.95 -26.86
C ILE A 283 -2.39 -9.95 -27.87
N ASN A 284 -3.70 -9.98 -28.10
CA ASN A 284 -4.42 -8.93 -28.84
C ASN A 284 -5.02 -7.95 -27.85
N TYR A 285 -4.66 -6.68 -27.93
CA TYR A 285 -5.16 -5.63 -27.06
C TYR A 285 -5.35 -4.33 -27.83
N GLU A 286 -6.21 -3.48 -27.29
CA GLU A 286 -6.39 -2.10 -27.75
C GLU A 286 -5.68 -1.17 -26.77
N TYR A 287 -5.13 -0.07 -27.23
CA TYR A 287 -4.44 0.91 -26.40
C TYR A 287 -4.67 2.33 -26.91
N TYR A 288 -4.61 3.27 -25.98
CA TYR A 288 -4.70 4.69 -26.33
C TYR A 288 -3.39 5.20 -26.90
N LEU A 289 -3.46 5.93 -27.99
CA LEU A 289 -2.30 6.62 -28.56
C LEU A 289 -1.98 7.86 -27.72
N GLY A 290 -0.71 8.07 -27.47
CA GLY A 290 -0.22 9.28 -26.81
C GLY A 290 -0.59 10.55 -27.59
N ARG A 291 -0.84 11.65 -26.87
CA ARG A 291 -1.14 12.97 -27.43
C ARG A 291 -0.38 14.04 -26.65
N ILE A 292 0.16 15.01 -27.33
CA ILE A 292 0.79 16.20 -26.74
C ILE A 292 -0.13 17.38 -26.99
N ASP A 293 -0.64 17.98 -25.92
CA ASP A 293 -1.47 19.18 -25.98
C ASP A 293 -0.64 20.41 -25.60
N ARG A 294 -1.00 21.57 -26.15
CA ARG A 294 -0.40 22.86 -25.80
C ARG A 294 -1.39 23.64 -24.94
N VAL A 295 -0.94 24.05 -23.77
CA VAL A 295 -1.71 24.95 -22.89
C VAL A 295 -1.06 26.33 -22.96
N PHE A 296 -1.84 27.36 -23.15
CA PHE A 296 -1.39 28.74 -23.14
C PHE A 296 -2.38 29.65 -22.43
N LEU A 297 -1.85 30.76 -21.95
CA LEU A 297 -2.62 31.83 -21.32
C LEU A 297 -2.86 32.93 -22.36
N ASP A 298 -4.11 33.32 -22.57
CA ASP A 298 -4.41 34.43 -23.49
C ASP A 298 -4.22 35.82 -22.82
N ALA A 299 -4.33 36.85 -23.63
CA ALA A 299 -4.17 38.25 -23.16
C ALA A 299 -5.20 38.69 -22.11
N PHE A 300 -6.28 37.92 -21.93
CA PHE A 300 -7.33 38.16 -20.93
C PHE A 300 -7.15 37.35 -19.65
N GLY A 301 -6.05 36.59 -19.54
CA GLY A 301 -5.77 35.75 -18.38
C GLY A 301 -6.53 34.41 -18.36
N LYS A 302 -7.08 33.96 -19.49
CA LYS A 302 -7.80 32.70 -19.61
C LYS A 302 -6.88 31.61 -20.16
N PHE A 303 -6.91 30.43 -19.56
CA PHE A 303 -6.24 29.26 -20.08
C PHE A 303 -7.01 28.68 -21.27
N ASN A 304 -6.26 28.41 -22.36
CA ASN A 304 -6.76 27.75 -23.55
C ASN A 304 -5.89 26.51 -23.84
N VAL A 305 -6.51 25.48 -24.40
CA VAL A 305 -5.85 24.22 -24.75
C VAL A 305 -6.00 23.96 -26.24
N VAL A 306 -4.88 23.73 -26.91
CA VAL A 306 -4.86 23.21 -28.29
C VAL A 306 -4.52 21.72 -28.19
N ASN A 307 -5.47 20.89 -28.57
CA ASN A 307 -5.31 19.46 -28.54
C ASN A 307 -4.42 18.98 -29.72
N GLY A 308 -3.44 18.17 -29.41
CA GLY A 308 -2.65 17.48 -30.43
C GLY A 308 -3.41 16.33 -31.07
N VAL A 309 -2.77 15.72 -32.06
CA VAL A 309 -3.30 14.52 -32.73
C VAL A 309 -2.70 13.28 -32.05
N PRO A 310 -3.54 12.34 -31.55
CA PRO A 310 -3.05 11.09 -31.03
C PRO A 310 -2.28 10.28 -32.07
N SER A 311 -1.07 9.83 -31.75
CA SER A 311 -0.25 9.01 -32.63
C SER A 311 0.79 8.22 -31.84
N VAL A 312 1.42 7.22 -32.48
CA VAL A 312 2.54 6.46 -31.91
C VAL A 312 3.75 7.38 -31.60
N ASN A 313 3.89 8.45 -32.34
CA ASN A 313 4.92 9.47 -32.10
C ASN A 313 4.25 10.86 -32.14
N PRO A 314 3.60 11.30 -31.06
CA PRO A 314 2.80 12.50 -31.06
C PRO A 314 3.69 13.75 -31.25
N GLN A 315 3.21 14.68 -32.06
CA GLN A 315 3.87 15.95 -32.34
C GLN A 315 3.14 17.06 -31.57
N LEU A 316 3.93 18.09 -31.19
CA LEU A 316 3.36 19.28 -30.58
C LEU A 316 2.43 19.99 -31.59
N PRO A 317 1.20 20.35 -31.20
CA PRO A 317 0.31 21.12 -32.07
C PRO A 317 0.89 22.51 -32.39
N PRO A 318 0.59 23.06 -33.54
CA PRO A 318 1.11 24.35 -33.99
C PRO A 318 0.71 25.52 -33.08
#